data_f84d41a3a27d6fb57b8e6432573dbeae
#
_entry.id   f84d41a3a27d6fb57b8e6432573dbeae
#
_cell.length_a   1.000
_cell.length_b   1.000
_cell.length_c   1.000
_cell.angle_alpha   90.00
_cell.angle_beta   90.00
_cell.angle_gamma   90.00
#
_symmetry.space_group_name_H-M   'P 1'
#
loop_
_entity.id
_entity.type
_entity.pdbx_description
1 polymer ?
#
loop_
_entity_poly.entity_id
_entity_poly.type
_entity_poly.pdbx_seq_one_letter_code
_entity_poly.pdbx_strand_id
1 'polypeptide(L)'
;MDFVTELKRQNINIRMCSQKSGIPYATLYPIIKGQVDLGTCTYNTVEKLAKVLGYRPDQIVYHKEDFQTFRNNLHHKIKNNDLQTILGIIENEDVEYYRFHSDHIKMLYLVATVDYISKKYDIPLCDKYNDIRNMKLEETFYVGDCMMINIEKNAIEEFAKYNIMEGDLYDAV
;
A
#
# COMPACT_ATOMS: atom_id res chain seq x y z
N MET A 1 8.93 -0.71 0.09
CA MET A 1 10.24 -0.08 -0.28
C MET A 1 10.11 1.40 0.07
N ASP A 2 11.01 1.96 0.89
CA ASP A 2 10.94 3.37 1.25
C ASP A 2 11.74 4.24 0.26
N PHE A 3 11.59 5.55 0.36
CA PHE A 3 12.28 6.54 -0.48
C PHE A 3 13.80 6.30 -0.58
N VAL A 4 14.45 5.94 0.54
CA VAL A 4 15.90 5.72 0.60
C VAL A 4 16.30 4.44 -0.14
N THR A 5 15.51 3.39 0.01
CA THR A 5 15.72 2.12 -0.69
C THR A 5 15.53 2.31 -2.19
N GLU A 6 14.56 3.12 -2.62
CA GLU A 6 14.33 3.42 -4.03
C GLU A 6 15.49 4.24 -4.65
N LEU A 7 16.03 5.21 -3.92
CA LEU A 7 17.25 5.90 -4.34
C LEU A 7 18.41 4.92 -4.57
N LYS A 8 18.59 3.95 -3.67
CA LYS A 8 19.62 2.91 -3.81
C LYS A 8 19.37 2.02 -5.02
N ARG A 9 18.11 1.59 -5.23
CA ARG A 9 17.71 0.75 -6.37
C ARG A 9 18.02 1.42 -7.70
N GLN A 10 17.81 2.73 -7.79
CA GLN A 10 18.13 3.53 -8.97
C GLN A 10 19.60 4.00 -9.02
N ASN A 11 20.46 3.55 -8.10
CA ASN A 11 21.87 3.97 -7.98
C ASN A 11 22.02 5.49 -7.83
N ILE A 12 21.07 6.16 -7.20
CA ILE A 12 21.12 7.61 -6.95
C ILE A 12 21.68 7.86 -5.55
N ASN A 13 22.91 8.36 -5.48
CA ASN A 13 23.47 8.80 -4.21
C ASN A 13 23.00 10.21 -3.83
N ILE A 14 23.26 10.63 -2.58
CA ILE A 14 22.79 11.91 -2.06
C ILE A 14 23.30 13.12 -2.86
N ARG A 15 24.53 13.08 -3.42
CA ARG A 15 25.06 14.16 -4.25
C ARG A 15 24.32 14.25 -5.57
N MET A 16 24.08 13.12 -6.22
CA MET A 16 23.27 13.06 -7.43
C MET A 16 21.84 13.51 -7.18
N CYS A 17 21.24 13.11 -6.06
CA CYS A 17 19.91 13.54 -5.65
C CYS A 17 19.87 15.06 -5.47
N SER A 18 20.87 15.65 -4.79
CA SER A 18 20.99 17.10 -4.61
C SER A 18 21.10 17.84 -5.95
N GLN A 19 21.93 17.35 -6.86
CA GLN A 19 22.10 17.95 -8.20
C GLN A 19 20.82 17.87 -9.03
N LYS A 20 20.16 16.71 -9.07
CA LYS A 20 18.93 16.49 -9.85
C LYS A 20 17.73 17.25 -9.29
N SER A 21 17.59 17.31 -7.96
CA SER A 21 16.46 17.97 -7.30
C SER A 21 16.66 19.49 -7.12
N GLY A 22 17.90 19.95 -7.15
CA GLY A 22 18.25 21.33 -6.77
C GLY A 22 18.09 21.61 -5.26
N ILE A 23 17.92 20.56 -4.43
CA ILE A 23 17.83 20.69 -2.97
C ILE A 23 19.24 20.63 -2.38
N PRO A 24 19.62 21.56 -1.48
CA PRO A 24 20.94 21.54 -0.86
C PRO A 24 21.23 20.23 -0.14
N TYR A 25 22.47 19.75 -0.23
CA TYR A 25 22.92 18.52 0.44
C TYR A 25 22.58 18.50 1.94
N ALA A 26 22.78 19.63 2.64
CA ALA A 26 22.48 19.74 4.06
C ALA A 26 21.00 19.51 4.40
N THR A 27 20.10 19.87 3.50
CA THR A 27 18.66 19.61 3.62
C THR A 27 18.31 18.16 3.32
N LEU A 28 18.98 17.55 2.34
CA LEU A 28 18.73 16.15 1.95
C LEU A 28 19.29 15.14 2.94
N TYR A 29 20.42 15.45 3.57
CA TYR A 29 21.12 14.52 4.44
C TYR A 29 20.23 13.97 5.57
N PRO A 30 19.53 14.79 6.39
CA PRO A 30 18.66 14.28 7.44
C PRO A 30 17.45 13.50 6.90
N ILE A 31 16.92 13.84 5.71
CA ILE A 31 15.83 13.10 5.08
C ILE A 31 16.31 11.69 4.68
N ILE A 32 17.45 11.60 3.99
CA ILE A 32 18.01 10.31 3.53
C ILE A 32 18.49 9.44 4.70
N LYS A 33 18.87 10.06 5.82
CA LYS A 33 19.22 9.33 7.05
C LYS A 33 18.02 8.93 7.91
N GLY A 34 16.79 9.23 7.47
CA GLY A 34 15.57 8.94 8.22
C GLY A 34 15.40 9.76 9.51
N GLN A 35 16.16 10.86 9.64
CA GLN A 35 16.05 11.79 10.77
C GLN A 35 14.90 12.79 10.60
N VAL A 36 14.47 12.99 9.36
CA VAL A 36 13.33 13.84 8.99
C VAL A 36 12.39 13.01 8.12
N ASP A 37 11.13 12.95 8.50
CA ASP A 37 10.08 12.27 7.76
C ASP A 37 9.70 13.12 6.53
N LEU A 38 9.59 12.49 5.36
CA LEU A 38 9.14 13.15 4.13
C LEU A 38 7.75 13.78 4.27
N GLY A 39 6.86 13.18 5.05
CA GLY A 39 5.53 13.72 5.33
C GLY A 39 5.55 15.05 6.08
N THR A 40 6.65 15.41 6.73
CA THR A 40 6.83 16.71 7.41
C THR A 40 7.52 17.76 6.54
N CYS A 41 7.99 17.38 5.34
CA CYS A 41 8.63 18.28 4.40
C CYS A 41 7.61 19.16 3.67
N THR A 42 8.07 20.30 3.15
CA THR A 42 7.22 21.14 2.30
C THR A 42 6.87 20.40 1.00
N TYR A 43 5.69 20.66 0.45
CA TYR A 43 5.25 20.08 -0.83
C TYR A 43 6.29 20.27 -1.94
N ASN A 44 6.90 21.46 -2.05
CA ASN A 44 7.95 21.73 -3.05
C ASN A 44 9.17 20.80 -2.88
N THR A 45 9.56 20.47 -1.64
CA THR A 45 10.64 19.51 -1.38
C THR A 45 10.24 18.10 -1.83
N VAL A 46 9.04 17.66 -1.46
CA VAL A 46 8.49 16.35 -1.85
C VAL A 46 8.38 16.23 -3.37
N GLU A 47 7.81 17.26 -4.03
CA GLU A 47 7.67 17.28 -5.50
C GLU A 47 9.01 17.15 -6.22
N LYS A 48 10.03 17.88 -5.78
CA LYS A 48 11.37 17.79 -6.36
C LYS A 48 11.99 16.41 -6.19
N LEU A 49 11.81 15.79 -5.02
CA LEU A 49 12.31 14.44 -4.75
C LEU A 49 11.55 13.38 -5.55
N ALA A 50 10.24 13.52 -5.67
CA ALA A 50 9.41 12.65 -6.50
C ALA A 50 9.86 12.67 -7.97
N LYS A 51 10.10 13.86 -8.52
CA LYS A 51 10.63 14.04 -9.90
C LYS A 51 11.97 13.33 -10.11
N VAL A 52 12.86 13.33 -9.11
CA VAL A 52 14.17 12.63 -9.21
C VAL A 52 13.99 11.13 -9.38
N LEU A 53 12.97 10.55 -8.74
CA LEU A 53 12.67 9.13 -8.79
C LEU A 53 11.72 8.73 -9.92
N GLY A 54 11.05 9.70 -10.58
CA GLY A 54 10.02 9.43 -11.58
C GLY A 54 8.67 9.06 -11.00
N TYR A 55 8.38 9.48 -9.76
CA TYR A 55 7.12 9.24 -9.06
C TYR A 55 6.30 10.51 -8.89
N ARG A 56 5.02 10.35 -8.53
CA ARG A 56 4.18 11.46 -8.06
C ARG A 56 4.49 11.78 -6.60
N PRO A 57 4.28 13.03 -6.13
CA PRO A 57 4.53 13.42 -4.74
C PRO A 57 3.79 12.55 -3.72
N ASP A 58 2.53 12.21 -4.00
CA ASP A 58 1.68 11.37 -3.16
C ASP A 58 2.19 9.93 -3.02
N GLN A 59 2.91 9.43 -4.00
CA GLN A 59 3.45 8.07 -3.98
C GLN A 59 4.67 7.91 -3.07
N ILE A 60 5.47 8.98 -2.86
CA ILE A 60 6.69 8.89 -2.05
C ILE A 60 6.49 9.28 -0.58
N VAL A 61 5.35 9.86 -0.22
CA VAL A 61 4.98 10.18 1.17
C VAL A 61 4.11 9.08 1.74
N TYR A 62 4.59 8.41 2.81
CA TYR A 62 3.79 7.42 3.48
C TYR A 62 2.89 8.05 4.55
N HIS A 63 1.59 8.00 4.32
CA HIS A 63 0.58 8.38 5.31
C HIS A 63 0.35 7.18 6.23
N LYS A 64 0.90 7.27 7.45
CA LYS A 64 0.69 6.25 8.49
C LYS A 64 -0.77 6.28 8.92
N GLU A 65 -1.53 5.35 8.40
CA GLU A 65 -2.87 5.02 8.84
C GLU A 65 -2.83 3.64 9.49
N ASP A 66 -3.45 3.47 10.66
CA ASP A 66 -3.57 2.14 11.26
C ASP A 66 -4.45 1.22 10.39
N PHE A 67 -4.26 -0.09 10.55
CA PHE A 67 -4.94 -1.06 9.70
C PHE A 67 -6.47 -1.02 9.89
N GLN A 68 -6.96 -0.79 11.11
CA GLN A 68 -8.41 -0.78 11.37
C GLN A 68 -9.08 0.42 10.67
N THR A 69 -8.47 1.60 10.74
CA THR A 69 -8.96 2.79 10.01
C THR A 69 -8.94 2.56 8.50
N PHE A 70 -7.84 2.01 7.96
CA PHE A 70 -7.73 1.64 6.56
C PHE A 70 -8.85 0.68 6.14
N ARG A 71 -9.04 -0.42 6.89
CA ARG A 71 -10.08 -1.42 6.65
C ARG A 71 -11.47 -0.80 6.64
N ASN A 72 -11.81 -0.03 7.67
CA ASN A 72 -13.12 0.59 7.80
C ASN A 72 -13.42 1.54 6.61
N ASN A 73 -12.44 2.34 6.20
CA ASN A 73 -12.57 3.23 5.05
C ASN A 73 -12.80 2.44 3.75
N LEU A 74 -12.07 1.34 3.57
CA LEU A 74 -12.21 0.48 2.39
C LEU A 74 -13.59 -0.21 2.38
N HIS A 75 -14.00 -0.80 3.51
CA HIS A 75 -15.30 -1.46 3.63
C HIS A 75 -16.47 -0.51 3.39
N HIS A 76 -16.36 0.73 3.88
CA HIS A 76 -17.37 1.75 3.60
C HIS A 76 -17.48 2.07 2.10
N LYS A 77 -16.36 2.17 1.40
CA LYS A 77 -16.35 2.34 -0.07
C LYS A 77 -16.96 1.15 -0.80
N ILE A 78 -16.60 -0.08 -0.39
CA ILE A 78 -17.12 -1.33 -0.97
C ILE A 78 -18.62 -1.44 -0.78
N LYS A 79 -19.13 -1.14 0.42
CA LYS A 79 -20.55 -1.17 0.74
C LYS A 79 -21.36 -0.20 -0.14
N ASN A 80 -20.79 0.94 -0.48
CA ASN A 80 -21.43 1.92 -1.35
C ASN A 80 -21.39 1.53 -2.84
N ASN A 81 -20.24 1.08 -3.33
CA ASN A 81 -20.06 0.61 -4.71
C ASN A 81 -18.77 -0.19 -4.86
N ASP A 82 -18.87 -1.51 -4.76
CA ASP A 82 -17.73 -2.41 -4.77
C ASP A 82 -16.96 -2.41 -6.11
N LEU A 83 -17.65 -2.42 -7.25
CA LEU A 83 -17.00 -2.37 -8.57
C LEU A 83 -16.23 -1.05 -8.77
N GLN A 84 -16.81 0.08 -8.42
CA GLN A 84 -16.12 1.36 -8.52
C GLN A 84 -14.93 1.44 -7.56
N THR A 85 -15.03 0.78 -6.41
CA THR A 85 -13.93 0.72 -5.43
C THR A 85 -12.74 -0.03 -5.99
N ILE A 86 -12.92 -1.22 -6.60
CA ILE A 86 -11.79 -1.96 -7.19
C ILE A 86 -11.20 -1.25 -8.42
N LEU A 87 -12.02 -0.59 -9.23
CA LEU A 87 -11.51 0.26 -10.31
C LEU A 87 -10.63 1.40 -9.75
N GLY A 88 -11.09 2.07 -8.69
CA GLY A 88 -10.31 3.11 -8.02
C GLY A 88 -8.99 2.60 -7.46
N ILE A 89 -8.96 1.41 -6.82
CA ILE A 89 -7.73 0.79 -6.33
C ILE A 89 -6.71 0.59 -7.47
N ILE A 90 -7.17 0.13 -8.64
CA ILE A 90 -6.31 -0.14 -9.79
C ILE A 90 -5.83 1.16 -10.45
N GLU A 91 -6.72 2.12 -10.67
CA GLU A 91 -6.42 3.39 -11.34
C GLU A 91 -5.54 4.31 -10.51
N ASN A 92 -5.75 4.36 -9.19
CA ASN A 92 -4.95 5.16 -8.26
C ASN A 92 -3.61 4.49 -7.91
N GLU A 93 -3.39 3.25 -8.34
CA GLU A 93 -2.19 2.47 -8.00
C GLU A 93 -2.02 2.25 -6.48
N ASP A 94 -3.14 2.04 -5.75
CA ASP A 94 -3.11 1.91 -4.29
C ASP A 94 -2.29 0.69 -3.83
N VAL A 95 -2.31 -0.42 -4.58
CA VAL A 95 -1.50 -1.61 -4.29
C VAL A 95 -0.01 -1.31 -4.43
N GLU A 96 0.38 -0.59 -5.48
CA GLU A 96 1.75 -0.16 -5.73
C GLU A 96 2.23 0.84 -4.67
N TYR A 97 1.35 1.71 -4.21
CA TYR A 97 1.63 2.63 -3.11
C TYR A 97 2.04 1.88 -1.84
N TYR A 98 1.25 0.89 -1.39
CA TYR A 98 1.59 0.11 -0.21
C TYR A 98 2.80 -0.82 -0.45
N ARG A 99 2.97 -1.34 -1.66
CA ARG A 99 4.17 -2.07 -2.05
C ARG A 99 5.42 -1.20 -1.92
N PHE A 100 5.38 0.03 -2.42
CA PHE A 100 6.48 1.00 -2.34
C PHE A 100 6.87 1.29 -0.88
N HIS A 101 5.89 1.40 0.00
CA HIS A 101 6.11 1.68 1.42
C HIS A 101 6.35 0.43 2.28
N SER A 102 6.45 -0.76 1.68
CA SER A 102 6.65 -2.04 2.39
C SER A 102 5.55 -2.38 3.41
N ASP A 103 4.36 -1.82 3.23
CA ASP A 103 3.17 -2.21 3.99
C ASP A 103 2.52 -3.44 3.33
N HIS A 104 3.10 -4.61 3.59
CA HIS A 104 2.68 -5.85 2.95
C HIS A 104 1.28 -6.28 3.36
N ILE A 105 0.85 -5.93 4.58
CA ILE A 105 -0.51 -6.28 5.05
C ILE A 105 -1.56 -5.56 4.21
N LYS A 106 -1.47 -4.24 4.10
CA LYS A 106 -2.43 -3.45 3.31
C LYS A 106 -2.34 -3.77 1.82
N MET A 107 -1.14 -3.98 1.30
CA MET A 107 -0.92 -4.40 -0.10
C MET A 107 -1.65 -5.70 -0.42
N LEU A 108 -1.43 -6.77 0.36
CA LEU A 108 -2.05 -8.07 0.15
C LEU A 108 -3.56 -8.03 0.41
N TYR A 109 -4.00 -7.22 1.38
CA TYR A 109 -5.41 -7.00 1.65
C TYR A 109 -6.14 -6.37 0.46
N LEU A 110 -5.54 -5.37 -0.20
CA LEU A 110 -6.12 -4.78 -1.42
C LEU A 110 -6.19 -5.77 -2.58
N VAL A 111 -5.13 -6.56 -2.80
CA VAL A 111 -5.15 -7.58 -3.86
C VAL A 111 -6.22 -8.64 -3.57
N ALA A 112 -6.34 -9.10 -2.33
CA ALA A 112 -7.40 -10.02 -1.91
C ALA A 112 -8.80 -9.43 -2.15
N THR A 113 -8.98 -8.15 -1.84
CA THR A 113 -10.24 -7.42 -2.08
C THR A 113 -10.60 -7.36 -3.56
N VAL A 114 -9.63 -7.01 -4.41
CA VAL A 114 -9.82 -6.97 -5.87
C VAL A 114 -10.17 -8.35 -6.40
N ASP A 115 -9.46 -9.39 -5.98
CA ASP A 115 -9.69 -10.78 -6.43
C ASP A 115 -11.07 -11.30 -5.97
N TYR A 116 -11.46 -11.03 -4.72
CA TYR A 116 -12.76 -11.44 -4.18
C TYR A 116 -13.93 -10.80 -4.93
N ILE A 117 -13.87 -9.48 -5.15
CA ILE A 117 -14.93 -8.77 -5.87
C ILE A 117 -14.94 -9.18 -7.34
N SER A 118 -13.77 -9.35 -7.97
CA SER A 118 -13.67 -9.84 -9.36
C SER A 118 -14.33 -11.21 -9.51
N LYS A 119 -14.07 -12.14 -8.58
CA LYS A 119 -14.68 -13.47 -8.56
C LYS A 119 -16.20 -13.40 -8.35
N LYS A 120 -16.67 -12.53 -7.46
CA LYS A 120 -18.10 -12.31 -7.22
C LYS A 120 -18.88 -11.92 -8.48
N TYR A 121 -18.26 -11.15 -9.37
CA TYR A 121 -18.88 -10.65 -10.60
C TYR A 121 -18.42 -11.37 -11.87
N ASP A 122 -17.71 -12.49 -11.73
CA ASP A 122 -17.15 -13.25 -12.85
C ASP A 122 -16.28 -12.40 -13.81
N ILE A 123 -15.50 -11.47 -13.22
CA ILE A 123 -14.57 -10.60 -13.92
C ILE A 123 -13.18 -11.25 -13.91
N PRO A 124 -12.42 -11.23 -15.03
CA PRO A 124 -11.05 -11.71 -15.06
C PRO A 124 -10.19 -11.00 -14.02
N LEU A 125 -9.29 -11.76 -13.36
CA LEU A 125 -8.36 -11.20 -12.39
C LEU A 125 -7.40 -10.21 -13.07
N CYS A 126 -7.07 -9.13 -12.37
CA CYS A 126 -6.14 -8.12 -12.87
C CYS A 126 -4.73 -8.70 -12.99
N ASP A 127 -4.19 -8.82 -14.20
CA ASP A 127 -2.87 -9.40 -14.49
C ASP A 127 -1.71 -8.62 -13.85
N LYS A 128 -1.91 -7.34 -13.60
CA LYS A 128 -0.93 -6.44 -12.94
C LYS A 128 -0.44 -6.96 -11.59
N TYR A 129 -1.25 -7.79 -10.91
CA TYR A 129 -0.95 -8.30 -9.55
C TYR A 129 -0.51 -9.76 -9.52
N ASN A 130 -0.20 -10.37 -10.68
CA ASN A 130 0.17 -11.80 -10.75
C ASN A 130 1.44 -12.14 -9.94
N ASP A 131 2.41 -11.24 -9.86
CA ASP A 131 3.62 -11.40 -9.04
C ASP A 131 3.31 -11.35 -7.53
N ILE A 132 2.34 -10.50 -7.13
CA ILE A 132 1.93 -10.34 -5.72
C ILE A 132 1.12 -11.56 -5.25
N ARG A 133 0.35 -12.21 -6.13
CA ARG A 133 -0.48 -13.38 -5.79
C ARG A 133 0.31 -14.59 -5.27
N ASN A 134 1.60 -14.64 -5.52
CA ASN A 134 2.50 -15.68 -5.00
C ASN A 134 3.10 -15.33 -3.63
N MET A 135 2.84 -14.14 -3.10
CA MET A 135 3.29 -13.70 -1.79
C MET A 135 2.30 -14.11 -0.70
N LYS A 136 2.79 -14.21 0.53
CA LYS A 136 1.95 -14.32 1.74
C LYS A 136 2.69 -13.77 2.95
N LEU A 137 1.97 -13.44 3.99
CA LEU A 137 2.56 -13.06 5.27
C LEU A 137 3.23 -14.26 5.93
N GLU A 138 4.34 -14.02 6.64
CA GLU A 138 5.04 -15.07 7.40
C GLU A 138 4.18 -15.57 8.56
N GLU A 139 3.46 -14.66 9.22
CA GLU A 139 2.53 -14.95 10.31
C GLU A 139 1.09 -14.68 9.89
N THR A 140 0.14 -15.41 10.48
CA THR A 140 -1.28 -15.18 10.25
C THR A 140 -1.71 -13.86 10.84
N PHE A 141 -2.31 -13.01 10.02
CA PHE A 141 -2.88 -11.73 10.43
C PHE A 141 -4.39 -11.85 10.61
N TYR A 142 -4.85 -11.69 11.84
CA TYR A 142 -6.28 -11.70 12.18
C TYR A 142 -6.85 -10.29 12.13
N VAL A 143 -7.91 -10.10 11.38
CA VAL A 143 -8.59 -8.81 11.21
C VAL A 143 -9.64 -8.63 12.28
N GLY A 144 -9.47 -7.59 13.14
CA GLY A 144 -10.39 -7.26 14.23
C GLY A 144 -10.15 -8.03 15.53
N ASP A 145 -10.88 -7.67 16.58
CA ASP A 145 -10.82 -8.27 17.92
C ASP A 145 -11.53 -9.64 18.01
N CYS A 146 -11.78 -10.29 16.90
CA CYS A 146 -12.56 -11.51 16.88
C CYS A 146 -11.88 -12.65 17.61
N MET A 147 -12.56 -13.18 18.62
CA MET A 147 -12.19 -14.42 19.28
C MET A 147 -11.91 -15.51 18.24
N MET A 148 -10.69 -15.99 18.20
CA MET A 148 -10.04 -16.85 17.19
C MET A 148 -10.83 -18.10 16.75
N ILE A 149 -11.85 -18.53 17.48
CA ILE A 149 -12.46 -19.87 17.37
C ILE A 149 -13.37 -20.02 16.12
N ASN A 150 -13.88 -18.94 15.54
CA ASN A 150 -14.82 -19.01 14.42
C ASN A 150 -14.34 -18.39 13.11
N ILE A 151 -13.26 -17.59 13.11
CA ILE A 151 -12.79 -16.88 11.90
C ILE A 151 -12.13 -17.86 10.93
N GLU A 152 -11.35 -18.83 11.41
CA GLU A 152 -10.68 -19.80 10.52
C GLU A 152 -11.67 -20.65 9.70
N LYS A 153 -12.90 -20.85 10.23
CA LYS A 153 -13.93 -21.61 9.51
C LYS A 153 -14.71 -20.77 8.49
N ASN A 154 -14.72 -19.47 8.65
CA ASN A 154 -15.49 -18.53 7.81
C ASN A 154 -14.60 -17.54 7.05
N ALA A 155 -13.28 -17.73 7.09
CA ALA A 155 -12.36 -16.84 6.40
C ALA A 155 -12.61 -16.87 4.88
N ILE A 156 -12.64 -15.68 4.29
CA ILE A 156 -12.74 -15.52 2.84
C ILE A 156 -11.47 -16.10 2.19
N GLU A 157 -11.64 -17.04 1.25
CA GLU A 157 -10.54 -17.78 0.61
C GLU A 157 -9.47 -16.85 0.00
N GLU A 158 -9.92 -15.77 -0.66
CA GLU A 158 -9.02 -14.80 -1.31
C GLU A 158 -8.10 -14.08 -0.33
N PHE A 159 -8.50 -13.94 0.93
CA PHE A 159 -7.67 -13.38 2.00
C PHE A 159 -6.84 -14.45 2.70
N ALA A 160 -7.42 -15.60 2.97
CA ALA A 160 -6.77 -16.71 3.66
C ALA A 160 -5.50 -17.20 2.92
N LYS A 161 -5.47 -17.18 1.59
CA LYS A 161 -4.29 -17.53 0.80
C LYS A 161 -3.06 -16.66 1.09
N TYR A 162 -3.26 -15.45 1.61
CA TYR A 162 -2.20 -14.53 2.02
C TYR A 162 -1.88 -14.59 3.52
N ASN A 163 -2.43 -15.55 4.26
CA ASN A 163 -2.41 -15.61 5.73
C ASN A 163 -3.14 -14.41 6.39
N ILE A 164 -4.19 -13.89 5.77
CA ILE A 164 -5.06 -12.84 6.33
C ILE A 164 -6.42 -13.48 6.62
N MET A 165 -6.87 -13.40 7.88
CA MET A 165 -8.16 -13.96 8.32
C MET A 165 -9.20 -12.85 8.33
N GLU A 166 -9.87 -12.65 7.20
CA GLU A 166 -11.01 -11.75 7.03
C GLU A 166 -12.30 -12.57 6.86
N GLY A 167 -13.33 -12.24 7.66
CA GLY A 167 -14.59 -12.98 7.67
C GLY A 167 -15.71 -12.34 6.86
N ASP A 168 -15.75 -11.02 6.75
CA ASP A 168 -16.77 -10.31 5.99
C ASP A 168 -16.26 -8.98 5.45
N LEU A 169 -16.29 -8.84 4.11
CA LEU A 169 -15.86 -7.64 3.43
C LEU A 169 -16.93 -6.52 3.40
N TYR A 170 -18.20 -6.88 3.65
CA TYR A 170 -19.34 -5.95 3.60
C TYR A 170 -19.79 -5.47 4.98
N ASP A 171 -19.23 -6.04 6.04
CA ASP A 171 -19.48 -5.58 7.41
C ASP A 171 -18.67 -4.31 7.68
N ALA A 172 -19.33 -3.16 7.59
CA ALA A 172 -18.78 -1.91 8.09
C ALA A 172 -19.22 -1.77 9.56
N VAL A 173 -18.28 -1.83 10.47
CA VAL A 173 -18.50 -1.51 11.89
C VAL A 173 -18.74 -0.02 12.08
#